data_4b7d275f74e4379543307c831cce5a01
#
_entry.id   4b7d275f74e4379543307c831cce5a01
#
_cell.length_a   1.000
_cell.length_b   1.000
_cell.length_c   1.000
_cell.angle_alpha   90.00
_cell.angle_beta   90.00
_cell.angle_gamma   90.00
#
_symmetry.space_group_name_H-M   'P 1'
#
loop_
_entity.id
_entity.type
_entity.pdbx_description
1 polymer ?
#
loop_
_entity_poly.entity_id
_entity_poly.type
_entity_poly.pdbx_seq_one_letter_code
_entity_poly.pdbx_strand_id
1 'polypeptide(L)'
;KKKKNTVPVDSTGSANFFNINIHEGEYVKNTYTVNSRTPNQKYIIPNGGCDTSLIRVVVKKSQRATQSGTSEKFVQYDNLYDIGPTSPIYFVEEIDSERYELLFGDGIFGKKLEEPNFVEISYISSKGESGNSISSFTFSGTLRDNNDNAITSGISLITTNSQSHGGKSIESVESIKKYAPRIYAAQNRAVTSSDYEALIPQIYPESESVSAFGGEELTPPQYGKVIISIKPYNGVYLSSRIKSNILLELRKYSVAGIVPQIIDLKYLYLELDSKIYYNTNLAQSPSYVNDIVLQNITNYSNSSDLNKFGARFKYSKYLNIIDNSNNSITSNITTVNIRRDMVASLNQFAEYEICFGNRFYLKNHGHTAEYQGTIVGYNIKSSGFTVSGISGTVYLGDIANHDLKTESIFLFKLNSPTEAVIVKRSIGVIDYIKGEIKLNPIKILSTSINKDVPLIEISATPYSNDVIGLQDLYLQLDVSSTTISMISDQIESGDDISGTNYKVSSSYTNGSLVRGTPVVVQPTQLETTSTTTTTSPTTTATTTSSTTTDTTTSSTTTTTQTSQTTQTTPTTTMVNSNNGSTTSSSTYTY
;
A
#
# COMPACT_ATOMS: atom_id res chain seq x y z
N LYS A 1 -9.26 -13.21 33.60
CA LYS A 1 -8.96 -12.46 34.82
C LYS A 1 -10.24 -12.23 35.60
N LYS A 2 -10.34 -12.74 36.83
CA LYS A 2 -11.42 -12.35 37.75
C LYS A 2 -11.16 -10.91 38.19
N LYS A 3 -11.73 -9.94 37.45
CA LYS A 3 -11.79 -8.57 37.94
C LYS A 3 -12.98 -8.50 38.85
N LYS A 4 -12.74 -8.36 40.14
CA LYS A 4 -13.79 -8.16 41.13
C LYS A 4 -14.20 -6.67 41.05
N ASN A 5 -14.98 -6.33 40.04
CA ASN A 5 -15.66 -5.03 40.02
C ASN A 5 -17.08 -5.28 40.50
N THR A 6 -17.41 -4.75 41.64
CA THR A 6 -18.79 -4.65 42.11
C THR A 6 -19.42 -3.46 41.38
N VAL A 7 -20.48 -3.71 40.62
CA VAL A 7 -21.26 -2.67 39.96
C VAL A 7 -22.61 -2.61 40.66
N PRO A 8 -23.09 -1.44 41.03
CA PRO A 8 -24.41 -1.30 41.63
C PRO A 8 -25.49 -1.69 40.61
N VAL A 9 -26.54 -2.35 41.09
CA VAL A 9 -27.73 -2.65 40.32
C VAL A 9 -28.62 -1.42 40.30
N ASP A 10 -29.10 -1.01 39.15
CA ASP A 10 -30.01 0.12 38.99
C ASP A 10 -31.45 -0.21 39.44
N SER A 11 -32.35 0.79 39.40
CA SER A 11 -33.75 0.62 39.79
C SER A 11 -34.56 -0.33 38.91
N THR A 12 -34.02 -0.71 37.74
CA THR A 12 -34.61 -1.68 36.81
C THR A 12 -34.13 -3.11 37.03
N GLY A 13 -33.21 -3.32 37.99
CA GLY A 13 -32.60 -4.61 38.26
C GLY A 13 -31.42 -4.94 37.33
N SER A 14 -30.91 -3.94 36.59
CA SER A 14 -29.82 -4.11 35.63
C SER A 14 -28.49 -3.62 36.21
N ALA A 15 -27.40 -4.32 35.88
CA ALA A 15 -26.04 -3.90 36.21
C ALA A 15 -25.21 -3.75 34.94
N ASN A 16 -24.73 -2.55 34.67
CA ASN A 16 -23.97 -2.23 33.46
C ASN A 16 -22.47 -2.17 33.75
N PHE A 17 -21.69 -2.95 33.02
CA PHE A 17 -20.23 -2.93 33.05
C PHE A 17 -19.71 -2.15 31.86
N PHE A 18 -19.08 -1.00 32.10
CA PHE A 18 -18.54 -0.14 31.05
C PHE A 18 -17.02 -0.29 30.93
N ASN A 19 -16.49 0.00 29.76
CA ASN A 19 -15.05 0.09 29.45
C ASN A 19 -14.26 -1.18 29.86
N ILE A 20 -14.79 -2.34 29.48
CA ILE A 20 -14.09 -3.61 29.68
C ILE A 20 -13.13 -3.82 28.50
N ASN A 21 -11.84 -3.81 28.78
CA ASN A 21 -10.83 -4.18 27.79
C ASN A 21 -10.84 -5.70 27.62
N ILE A 22 -11.03 -6.14 26.40
CA ILE A 22 -10.95 -7.54 25.98
C ILE A 22 -9.65 -7.69 25.18
N HIS A 23 -8.82 -8.65 25.56
CA HIS A 23 -7.59 -8.97 24.89
C HIS A 23 -7.73 -10.35 24.25
N GLU A 24 -7.31 -10.46 22.97
CA GLU A 24 -7.23 -11.75 22.28
C GLU A 24 -6.11 -12.59 22.90
N GLY A 25 -6.28 -13.89 22.92
CA GLY A 25 -5.26 -14.84 23.30
C GLY A 25 -5.63 -15.77 24.46
N GLU A 26 -4.77 -16.72 24.71
CA GLU A 26 -4.90 -17.69 25.77
C GLU A 26 -4.18 -17.21 27.05
N TYR A 27 -4.89 -17.23 28.17
CA TYR A 27 -4.28 -16.90 29.48
C TYR A 27 -3.46 -18.08 29.98
N VAL A 28 -2.15 -17.88 30.07
CA VAL A 28 -1.18 -18.86 30.53
C VAL A 28 -0.60 -18.44 31.87
N LYS A 29 -0.31 -19.40 32.68
CA LYS A 29 0.29 -19.19 33.99
C LYS A 29 1.43 -20.18 34.21
N ASN A 30 2.64 -19.67 34.38
CA ASN A 30 3.83 -20.43 34.72
C ASN A 30 4.27 -20.13 36.15
N THR A 31 4.89 -21.11 36.81
CA THR A 31 5.32 -20.99 38.18
C THR A 31 6.73 -21.52 38.34
N TYR A 32 7.52 -20.80 39.16
CA TYR A 32 8.88 -21.16 39.48
C TYR A 32 9.08 -21.11 40.99
N THR A 33 9.84 -22.04 41.55
CA THR A 33 10.33 -21.96 42.91
C THR A 33 11.77 -21.51 42.89
N VAL A 34 12.09 -20.49 43.68
CA VAL A 34 13.45 -19.98 43.80
C VAL A 34 14.30 -20.99 44.53
N ASN A 35 15.44 -21.36 43.97
CA ASN A 35 16.39 -22.31 44.53
C ASN A 35 17.77 -21.67 44.58
N SER A 36 18.27 -21.40 45.75
CA SER A 36 19.58 -20.80 46.00
C SER A 36 20.77 -21.67 45.55
N ARG A 37 20.52 -22.98 45.34
CA ARG A 37 21.56 -23.93 44.86
C ARG A 37 21.77 -23.91 43.37
N THR A 38 20.85 -23.26 42.62
CA THR A 38 20.97 -23.11 41.18
C THR A 38 21.52 -21.71 40.85
N PRO A 39 22.82 -21.58 40.57
CA PRO A 39 23.38 -20.29 40.20
C PRO A 39 22.71 -19.83 38.87
N ASN A 40 22.31 -18.56 38.79
CA ASN A 40 21.71 -17.94 37.64
C ASN A 40 20.42 -18.67 37.15
N GLN A 41 19.49 -18.95 38.08
CA GLN A 41 18.21 -19.55 37.75
C GLN A 41 17.46 -18.67 36.74
N LYS A 42 17.09 -19.27 35.60
CA LYS A 42 16.38 -18.59 34.52
C LYS A 42 14.87 -18.72 34.67
N TYR A 43 14.16 -17.62 34.44
CA TYR A 43 12.69 -17.55 34.49
C TYR A 43 12.14 -17.30 33.08
N ILE A 44 12.03 -18.36 32.29
CA ILE A 44 11.73 -18.30 30.88
C ILE A 44 10.22 -18.45 30.66
N ILE A 45 9.64 -17.58 29.85
CA ILE A 45 8.29 -17.75 29.28
C ILE A 45 8.42 -18.68 28.08
N PRO A 46 7.90 -19.91 28.13
CA PRO A 46 8.18 -20.93 27.12
C PRO A 46 7.39 -20.75 25.82
N ASN A 47 6.30 -19.98 25.86
CA ASN A 47 5.41 -19.80 24.71
C ASN A 47 5.88 -18.64 23.83
N GLY A 48 5.98 -18.88 22.52
CA GLY A 48 6.02 -17.83 21.52
C GLY A 48 4.70 -17.04 21.46
N GLY A 49 4.71 -15.84 20.90
CA GLY A 49 3.52 -14.98 20.82
C GLY A 49 3.05 -14.42 22.17
N CYS A 50 3.93 -14.35 23.18
CA CYS A 50 3.64 -13.73 24.46
C CYS A 50 3.47 -12.22 24.31
N ASP A 51 2.32 -11.68 24.73
CA ASP A 51 2.14 -10.23 24.86
C ASP A 51 2.89 -9.72 26.10
N THR A 52 4.04 -9.12 25.89
CA THR A 52 4.93 -8.61 26.96
C THR A 52 4.28 -7.49 27.77
N SER A 53 3.36 -6.72 27.20
CA SER A 53 2.65 -5.63 27.87
C SER A 53 1.67 -6.13 28.95
N LEU A 54 1.27 -7.38 28.84
CA LEU A 54 0.29 -8.02 29.73
C LEU A 54 0.93 -9.02 30.72
N ILE A 55 2.25 -9.12 30.76
CA ILE A 55 2.95 -9.94 31.74
C ILE A 55 2.67 -9.42 33.15
N ARG A 56 2.40 -10.34 34.07
CA ARG A 56 2.20 -10.07 35.49
C ARG A 56 2.98 -11.05 36.30
N VAL A 57 3.76 -10.51 37.17
CA VAL A 57 4.59 -11.27 38.10
C VAL A 57 4.11 -11.04 39.52
N VAL A 58 3.87 -12.14 40.21
CA VAL A 58 3.54 -12.14 41.63
C VAL A 58 4.50 -13.09 42.36
N VAL A 59 5.23 -12.56 43.30
CA VAL A 59 6.14 -13.33 44.13
C VAL A 59 5.48 -13.58 45.48
N LYS A 60 5.42 -14.85 45.87
CA LYS A 60 4.87 -15.31 47.17
C LYS A 60 5.99 -15.86 48.02
N LYS A 61 5.88 -15.72 49.34
CA LYS A 61 6.89 -16.26 50.28
C LYS A 61 7.02 -17.79 50.23
N SER A 62 5.94 -18.48 49.85
CA SER A 62 5.93 -19.93 49.62
C SER A 62 4.78 -20.33 48.71
N GLN A 63 4.80 -21.55 48.15
CA GLN A 63 3.76 -22.09 47.30
C GLN A 63 2.37 -22.15 47.99
N ARG A 64 2.33 -22.33 49.30
CA ARG A 64 1.09 -22.45 50.07
C ARG A 64 0.57 -21.11 50.64
N ALA A 65 1.28 -20.02 50.38
CA ALA A 65 0.88 -18.69 50.85
C ALA A 65 -0.36 -18.20 50.11
N THR A 66 -1.54 -18.34 50.69
CA THR A 66 -2.84 -17.92 50.18
C THR A 66 -3.34 -16.61 50.79
N GLN A 67 -2.74 -16.15 51.90
CA GLN A 67 -3.19 -14.96 52.61
C GLN A 67 -2.74 -13.65 51.94
N SER A 68 -3.63 -12.66 51.97
CA SER A 68 -3.35 -11.29 51.59
C SER A 68 -2.23 -10.71 52.46
N GLY A 69 -1.13 -10.24 51.88
CA GLY A 69 0.06 -9.74 52.59
C GLY A 69 1.30 -10.64 52.49
N THR A 70 1.15 -11.88 51.98
CA THR A 70 2.28 -12.79 51.73
C THR A 70 2.69 -12.83 50.25
N SER A 71 2.02 -12.04 49.41
CA SER A 71 2.29 -11.94 47.97
C SER A 71 2.58 -10.49 47.57
N GLU A 72 3.64 -10.30 46.82
CA GLU A 72 4.09 -9.02 46.32
C GLU A 72 4.00 -9.00 44.78
N LYS A 73 3.52 -7.89 44.23
CA LYS A 73 3.49 -7.70 42.77
C LYS A 73 4.78 -7.06 42.34
N PHE A 74 5.43 -7.64 41.35
CA PHE A 74 6.57 -7.07 40.70
C PHE A 74 6.10 -6.31 39.45
N VAL A 75 6.77 -5.19 39.12
CA VAL A 75 6.43 -4.31 38.02
C VAL A 75 7.53 -4.42 36.97
N GLN A 76 7.15 -4.48 35.71
CA GLN A 76 8.11 -4.39 34.61
C GLN A 76 8.75 -3.01 34.59
N TYR A 77 10.06 -2.98 34.38
CA TYR A 77 10.85 -1.77 34.34
C TYR A 77 11.81 -1.81 33.16
N ASP A 78 11.96 -0.68 32.48
CA ASP A 78 12.68 -0.62 31.21
C ASP A 78 13.97 0.21 31.31
N ASN A 79 14.22 0.85 32.46
CA ASN A 79 15.41 1.67 32.67
C ASN A 79 16.00 1.45 34.08
N LEU A 80 17.23 1.91 34.26
CA LEU A 80 17.96 1.71 35.52
C LEU A 80 17.89 2.92 36.49
N TYR A 81 17.08 3.91 36.20
CA TYR A 81 16.97 5.09 37.04
C TYR A 81 15.96 4.86 38.15
N ASP A 82 16.27 5.41 39.31
CA ASP A 82 15.39 5.42 40.48
C ASP A 82 15.04 4.04 41.04
N ILE A 83 15.97 3.07 40.91
CA ILE A 83 15.83 1.71 41.44
C ILE A 83 16.63 1.56 42.73
N GLY A 84 15.95 1.19 43.78
CA GLY A 84 16.58 0.83 45.04
C GLY A 84 16.68 -0.70 45.27
N PRO A 85 17.45 -1.14 46.32
CA PRO A 85 17.65 -2.56 46.63
C PRO A 85 16.36 -3.33 46.95
N THR A 86 15.31 -2.64 47.33
CA THR A 86 14.01 -3.21 47.72
C THR A 86 12.91 -3.05 46.68
N SER A 87 13.20 -2.42 45.55
CA SER A 87 12.21 -2.18 44.49
C SER A 87 11.75 -3.51 43.86
N PRO A 88 10.44 -3.83 43.89
CA PRO A 88 9.91 -5.09 43.37
C PRO A 88 9.73 -4.97 41.85
N ILE A 89 10.81 -5.09 41.11
CA ILE A 89 10.86 -4.92 39.65
C ILE A 89 11.40 -6.16 38.95
N TYR A 90 11.08 -6.29 37.65
CA TYR A 90 11.69 -7.24 36.76
C TYR A 90 11.91 -6.61 35.37
N PHE A 91 12.88 -7.12 34.64
CA PHE A 91 13.17 -6.79 33.26
C PHE A 91 12.74 -7.95 32.37
N VAL A 92 12.43 -7.66 31.10
CA VAL A 92 12.07 -8.65 30.09
C VAL A 92 13.13 -8.61 29.01
N GLU A 93 13.76 -9.74 28.76
CA GLU A 93 14.72 -9.91 27.66
C GLU A 93 14.20 -10.97 26.69
N GLU A 94 14.33 -10.71 25.39
CA GLU A 94 14.04 -11.68 24.36
C GLU A 94 15.20 -12.67 24.23
N ILE A 95 14.88 -13.96 24.14
CA ILE A 95 15.82 -15.04 23.92
C ILE A 95 15.44 -15.81 22.65
N ASP A 96 16.24 -16.80 22.27
CA ASP A 96 16.02 -17.60 21.07
C ASP A 96 14.59 -18.16 20.95
N SER A 97 14.09 -18.22 19.72
CA SER A 97 12.78 -18.78 19.37
C SER A 97 11.59 -17.99 19.93
N GLU A 98 11.65 -16.66 19.89
CA GLU A 98 10.55 -15.76 20.28
C GLU A 98 10.07 -15.94 21.73
N ARG A 99 10.95 -16.41 22.59
CA ARG A 99 10.70 -16.57 24.02
C ARG A 99 11.28 -15.41 24.80
N TYR A 100 10.79 -15.23 26.00
CA TYR A 100 11.22 -14.15 26.89
C TYR A 100 11.76 -14.71 28.20
N GLU A 101 12.85 -14.12 28.66
CA GLU A 101 13.43 -14.36 30.01
C GLU A 101 13.11 -13.17 30.91
N LEU A 102 12.70 -13.44 32.10
CA LEU A 102 12.46 -12.43 33.14
C LEU A 102 13.68 -12.35 34.05
N LEU A 103 14.27 -11.19 34.15
CA LEU A 103 15.39 -10.91 35.02
C LEU A 103 14.91 -10.16 36.27
N PHE A 104 15.27 -10.65 37.41
CA PHE A 104 14.94 -10.02 38.69
C PHE A 104 16.17 -9.29 39.29
N GLY A 105 15.92 -8.39 40.23
CA GLY A 105 16.97 -7.64 40.90
C GLY A 105 17.99 -8.52 41.64
N ASP A 106 19.20 -8.02 41.79
CA ASP A 106 20.32 -8.65 42.47
C ASP A 106 20.44 -8.24 43.96
N GLY A 107 19.61 -7.28 44.40
CA GLY A 107 19.63 -6.68 45.73
C GLY A 107 20.42 -5.38 45.79
N ILE A 108 20.99 -4.93 44.68
CA ILE A 108 21.55 -3.60 44.47
C ILE A 108 20.61 -2.82 43.52
N PHE A 109 20.33 -3.40 42.35
CA PHE A 109 19.37 -2.91 41.39
C PHE A 109 18.11 -3.76 41.39
N GLY A 110 17.16 -3.38 42.24
CA GLY A 110 15.92 -4.12 42.43
C GLY A 110 16.00 -5.23 43.45
N LYS A 111 14.84 -5.67 43.89
CA LYS A 111 14.68 -6.67 44.95
C LYS A 111 15.13 -8.05 44.49
N LYS A 112 16.08 -8.65 45.23
CA LYS A 112 16.53 -10.01 45.01
C LYS A 112 15.48 -11.02 45.48
N LEU A 113 15.31 -12.07 44.71
CA LEU A 113 14.48 -13.21 45.07
C LEU A 113 15.23 -14.09 46.10
N GLU A 114 14.50 -14.54 47.10
CA GLU A 114 15.02 -15.38 48.21
C GLU A 114 14.39 -16.78 48.16
N GLU A 115 15.09 -17.79 48.65
CA GLU A 115 14.52 -19.12 48.84
C GLU A 115 13.65 -19.13 50.10
N PRO A 116 12.46 -19.74 50.09
CA PRO A 116 11.76 -20.48 49.02
C PRO A 116 10.67 -19.64 48.32
N ASN A 117 11.00 -18.46 47.80
CA ASN A 117 10.02 -17.66 47.11
C ASN A 117 9.41 -18.46 45.93
N PHE A 118 8.11 -18.25 45.72
CA PHE A 118 7.35 -18.85 44.67
C PHE A 118 6.93 -17.77 43.67
N VAL A 119 7.52 -17.80 42.48
CA VAL A 119 7.28 -16.82 41.39
C VAL A 119 6.16 -17.31 40.51
N GLU A 120 5.11 -16.54 40.41
CA GLU A 120 3.96 -16.78 39.54
C GLU A 120 3.96 -15.78 38.41
N ILE A 121 4.18 -16.25 37.16
CA ILE A 121 4.20 -15.46 35.97
C ILE A 121 2.92 -15.77 35.20
N SER A 122 2.13 -14.74 34.92
CA SER A 122 0.91 -14.87 34.11
C SER A 122 0.95 -13.90 32.95
N TYR A 123 0.61 -14.39 31.77
CA TYR A 123 0.66 -13.65 30.52
C TYR A 123 -0.45 -14.12 29.57
N ILE A 124 -0.59 -13.44 28.44
CA ILE A 124 -1.47 -13.85 27.34
C ILE A 124 -0.59 -14.27 26.17
N SER A 125 -0.84 -15.47 25.66
CA SER A 125 -0.29 -15.93 24.39
C SER A 125 -1.28 -15.56 23.28
N SER A 126 -0.90 -14.61 22.44
CA SER A 126 -1.72 -14.05 21.36
C SER A 126 -1.40 -14.72 20.03
N LYS A 127 -2.35 -14.68 19.09
CA LYS A 127 -2.17 -15.12 17.71
C LYS A 127 -1.73 -13.96 16.78
N GLY A 128 -1.43 -12.80 17.36
CA GLY A 128 -0.96 -11.63 16.62
C GLY A 128 -2.00 -11.11 15.61
N GLU A 129 -1.59 -10.92 14.36
CA GLU A 129 -2.44 -10.33 13.31
C GLU A 129 -3.74 -11.09 13.05
N SER A 130 -3.74 -12.41 13.23
CA SER A 130 -4.95 -13.22 13.01
C SER A 130 -6.07 -12.95 14.02
N GLY A 131 -5.77 -12.26 15.12
CA GLY A 131 -6.74 -11.78 16.09
C GLY A 131 -7.40 -10.44 15.73
N ASN A 132 -6.99 -9.78 14.65
CA ASN A 132 -7.54 -8.49 14.22
C ASN A 132 -8.89 -8.65 13.49
N SER A 133 -9.64 -7.54 13.41
CA SER A 133 -10.91 -7.42 12.67
C SER A 133 -12.07 -8.27 13.20
N ILE A 134 -11.99 -8.77 14.43
CA ILE A 134 -13.08 -9.48 15.08
C ILE A 134 -14.09 -8.45 15.60
N SER A 135 -15.34 -8.54 15.14
CA SER A 135 -16.43 -7.63 15.49
C SER A 135 -17.50 -8.24 16.40
N SER A 136 -17.53 -9.56 16.52
CA SER A 136 -18.56 -10.27 17.28
C SER A 136 -17.93 -11.01 18.46
N PHE A 137 -18.49 -10.82 19.63
CA PHE A 137 -18.03 -11.45 20.88
C PHE A 137 -19.20 -12.09 21.61
N THR A 138 -18.96 -13.21 22.25
CA THR A 138 -19.89 -13.86 23.15
C THR A 138 -19.30 -13.99 24.55
N PHE A 139 -20.12 -13.79 25.58
CA PHE A 139 -19.69 -13.97 26.94
C PHE A 139 -19.87 -15.42 27.37
N SER A 140 -18.77 -16.12 27.63
CA SER A 140 -18.76 -17.52 28.11
C SER A 140 -18.36 -17.65 29.59
N GLY A 141 -18.19 -16.53 30.29
CA GLY A 141 -17.80 -16.48 31.69
C GLY A 141 -18.97 -16.70 32.65
N THR A 142 -18.68 -16.65 33.96
CA THR A 142 -19.70 -16.71 35.01
C THR A 142 -19.73 -15.37 35.76
N LEU A 143 -20.89 -14.72 35.76
CA LEU A 143 -21.18 -13.59 36.65
C LEU A 143 -21.75 -14.14 37.97
N ARG A 144 -21.45 -13.47 39.06
CA ARG A 144 -21.97 -13.82 40.39
C ARG A 144 -22.57 -12.61 41.06
N ASP A 145 -23.64 -12.83 41.80
CA ASP A 145 -24.23 -11.81 42.68
C ASP A 145 -23.39 -11.62 43.96
N ASN A 146 -23.84 -10.74 44.83
CA ASN A 146 -23.18 -10.49 46.13
C ASN A 146 -23.23 -11.69 47.08
N ASN A 147 -24.14 -12.63 46.86
CA ASN A 147 -24.33 -13.84 47.64
C ASN A 147 -23.56 -15.05 47.04
N ASP A 148 -22.71 -14.77 46.02
CA ASP A 148 -21.91 -15.75 45.28
C ASP A 148 -22.75 -16.70 44.37
N ASN A 149 -24.05 -16.39 44.13
CA ASN A 149 -24.88 -17.16 43.23
C ASN A 149 -24.52 -16.84 41.77
N ALA A 150 -24.49 -17.86 40.94
CA ALA A 150 -24.20 -17.69 39.51
C ALA A 150 -25.38 -17.08 38.75
N ILE A 151 -25.13 -16.02 37.98
CA ILE A 151 -26.09 -15.40 37.06
C ILE A 151 -25.87 -16.06 35.70
N THR A 152 -26.88 -16.79 35.22
CA THR A 152 -26.79 -17.60 33.98
C THR A 152 -27.70 -17.10 32.86
N SER A 153 -28.59 -16.12 33.15
CA SER A 153 -29.55 -15.58 32.19
C SER A 153 -29.58 -14.06 32.26
N GLY A 154 -30.11 -13.41 31.21
CA GLY A 154 -30.20 -11.95 31.14
C GLY A 154 -28.87 -11.24 30.89
N ILE A 155 -27.82 -11.97 30.45
CA ILE A 155 -26.52 -11.40 30.11
C ILE A 155 -26.53 -11.01 28.64
N SER A 156 -26.35 -9.74 28.36
CA SER A 156 -26.14 -9.23 27.00
C SER A 156 -24.78 -8.54 26.90
N LEU A 157 -24.10 -8.76 25.79
CA LEU A 157 -22.87 -8.06 25.45
C LEU A 157 -23.20 -7.01 24.41
N ILE A 158 -23.05 -5.73 24.76
CA ILE A 158 -23.15 -4.63 23.83
C ILE A 158 -21.74 -4.36 23.33
N THR A 159 -21.46 -4.80 22.12
CA THR A 159 -20.19 -4.48 21.46
C THR A 159 -20.26 -3.05 20.92
N THR A 160 -19.30 -2.22 21.28
CA THR A 160 -19.06 -0.96 20.58
C THR A 160 -18.60 -1.24 19.15
N ASN A 161 -18.82 -0.29 18.23
CA ASN A 161 -18.52 -0.42 16.80
C ASN A 161 -17.02 -0.59 16.46
N SER A 162 -16.15 -0.88 17.42
CA SER A 162 -14.73 -1.11 17.19
C SER A 162 -14.43 -2.60 17.04
N GLN A 163 -13.85 -2.95 15.92
CA GLN A 163 -13.27 -4.26 15.71
C GLN A 163 -12.00 -4.44 16.57
N SER A 164 -11.62 -5.68 16.84
CA SER A 164 -10.32 -5.97 17.46
C SER A 164 -9.18 -5.46 16.57
N HIS A 165 -8.19 -4.86 17.18
CA HIS A 165 -7.03 -4.28 16.49
C HIS A 165 -5.78 -4.35 17.36
N GLY A 166 -4.61 -4.05 16.81
CA GLY A 166 -3.34 -3.97 17.52
C GLY A 166 -2.54 -5.26 17.54
N GLY A 167 -3.07 -6.37 16.98
CA GLY A 167 -2.28 -7.57 16.76
C GLY A 167 -1.27 -7.35 15.64
N LYS A 168 0.01 -7.66 15.90
CA LYS A 168 1.10 -7.55 14.92
C LYS A 168 1.92 -8.82 14.90
N SER A 169 2.53 -9.07 13.77
CA SER A 169 3.63 -10.02 13.67
C SER A 169 4.88 -9.46 14.35
N ILE A 170 5.85 -10.32 14.59
CA ILE A 170 7.15 -9.92 15.14
C ILE A 170 7.80 -8.91 14.20
N GLU A 171 8.47 -7.93 14.79
CA GLU A 171 9.15 -6.89 14.04
C GLU A 171 10.20 -7.50 13.11
N SER A 172 10.17 -7.13 11.83
CA SER A 172 11.10 -7.64 10.84
C SER A 172 12.52 -7.14 11.10
N VAL A 173 13.51 -7.95 10.74
CA VAL A 173 14.94 -7.57 10.85
C VAL A 173 15.25 -6.29 10.08
N GLU A 174 14.55 -6.03 8.97
CA GLU A 174 14.70 -4.80 8.19
C GLU A 174 14.19 -3.58 8.96
N SER A 175 13.06 -3.71 9.65
CA SER A 175 12.52 -2.67 10.54
C SER A 175 13.49 -2.37 11.66
N ILE A 176 13.99 -3.40 12.35
CA ILE A 176 14.97 -3.25 13.43
C ILE A 176 16.23 -2.54 12.92
N LYS A 177 16.79 -2.97 11.79
CA LYS A 177 17.95 -2.31 11.18
C LYS A 177 17.70 -0.84 10.85
N LYS A 178 16.49 -0.49 10.48
CA LYS A 178 16.10 0.88 10.14
C LYS A 178 15.92 1.75 11.38
N TYR A 179 15.22 1.26 12.39
CA TYR A 179 14.79 2.07 13.53
C TYR A 179 15.73 2.02 14.73
N ALA A 180 16.36 0.89 15.05
CA ALA A 180 17.22 0.78 16.22
C ALA A 180 18.38 1.80 16.25
N PRO A 181 19.14 2.03 15.15
CA PRO A 181 20.17 3.05 15.14
C PRO A 181 19.63 4.47 15.35
N ARG A 182 18.43 4.77 14.81
CA ARG A 182 17.79 6.08 14.94
C ARG A 182 17.32 6.34 16.36
N ILE A 183 16.70 5.34 16.99
CA ILE A 183 16.25 5.40 18.38
C ILE A 183 17.45 5.61 19.29
N TYR A 184 18.55 4.87 19.07
CA TYR A 184 19.79 5.04 19.81
C TYR A 184 20.37 6.44 19.63
N ALA A 185 20.40 6.96 18.42
CA ALA A 185 20.90 8.31 18.12
C ALA A 185 20.02 9.41 18.74
N ALA A 186 18.69 9.21 18.79
CA ALA A 186 17.75 10.16 19.38
C ALA A 186 17.92 10.30 20.91
N GLN A 187 18.47 9.29 21.60
CA GLN A 187 18.72 9.29 23.05
C GLN A 187 17.53 9.83 23.86
N ASN A 188 16.32 9.33 23.57
CA ASN A 188 15.06 9.76 24.17
C ASN A 188 14.75 11.27 24.03
N ARG A 189 15.22 11.90 22.94
CA ARG A 189 14.91 13.29 22.58
C ARG A 189 14.44 13.38 21.14
N ALA A 190 13.45 14.21 20.89
CA ALA A 190 12.96 14.52 19.55
C ALA A 190 13.46 15.93 19.14
N VAL A 191 14.50 16.00 18.33
CA VAL A 191 15.11 17.24 17.84
C VAL A 191 14.98 17.35 16.33
N THR A 192 15.37 16.30 15.62
CA THR A 192 15.32 16.23 14.16
C THR A 192 14.04 15.54 13.67
N SER A 193 13.66 15.77 12.42
CA SER A 193 12.54 15.07 11.79
C SER A 193 12.67 13.54 11.89
N SER A 194 13.90 13.02 11.70
CA SER A 194 14.20 11.60 11.83
C SER A 194 13.98 11.03 13.24
N ASP A 195 14.16 11.85 14.30
CA ASP A 195 13.88 11.41 15.68
C ASP A 195 12.39 11.23 15.89
N TYR A 196 11.56 12.16 15.36
CA TYR A 196 10.09 12.03 15.41
C TYR A 196 9.62 10.79 14.65
N GLU A 197 10.18 10.52 13.45
CA GLU A 197 9.87 9.32 12.67
C GLU A 197 10.22 8.03 13.41
N ALA A 198 11.28 8.03 14.24
CA ALA A 198 11.70 6.86 15.00
C ALA A 198 10.89 6.68 16.30
N LEU A 199 10.52 7.77 16.98
CA LEU A 199 9.81 7.72 18.26
C LEU A 199 8.31 7.45 18.12
N ILE A 200 7.67 7.95 17.05
CA ILE A 200 6.22 7.80 16.88
C ILE A 200 5.78 6.34 16.81
N PRO A 201 6.46 5.42 16.09
CA PRO A 201 6.09 4.01 16.10
C PRO A 201 6.15 3.34 17.48
N GLN A 202 6.99 3.86 18.38
CA GLN A 202 7.02 3.38 19.77
C GLN A 202 5.83 3.90 20.59
N ILE A 203 5.47 5.19 20.40
CA ILE A 203 4.35 5.84 21.10
C ILE A 203 3.01 5.32 20.56
N TYR A 204 2.92 5.14 19.25
CA TYR A 204 1.73 4.67 18.55
C TYR A 204 2.09 3.49 17.62
N PRO A 205 2.11 2.26 18.15
CA PRO A 205 2.50 1.05 17.41
C PRO A 205 1.57 0.71 16.23
N GLU A 206 0.36 1.28 16.20
CA GLU A 206 -0.59 1.12 15.08
C GLU A 206 -0.25 2.01 13.87
N SER A 207 0.88 2.70 13.89
CA SER A 207 1.39 3.45 12.74
C SER A 207 2.08 2.52 11.75
N GLU A 208 1.64 2.56 10.50
CA GLU A 208 2.24 1.82 9.39
C GLU A 208 3.46 2.55 8.81
N SER A 209 3.32 3.84 8.65
CA SER A 209 4.39 4.73 8.19
C SER A 209 4.25 6.12 8.79
N VAL A 210 5.37 6.76 9.02
CA VAL A 210 5.44 8.11 9.59
C VAL A 210 6.37 8.95 8.73
N SER A 211 5.98 10.19 8.49
CA SER A 211 6.83 11.22 7.89
C SER A 211 6.80 12.45 8.77
N ALA A 212 7.96 13.03 9.00
CA ALA A 212 8.12 14.27 9.72
C ALA A 212 9.03 15.22 8.92
N PHE A 213 8.66 16.49 8.88
CA PHE A 213 9.44 17.54 8.22
C PHE A 213 9.33 18.87 8.97
N GLY A 214 10.27 19.75 8.74
CA GLY A 214 10.27 21.06 9.39
C GLY A 214 9.18 21.98 8.87
N GLY A 215 8.64 22.82 9.73
CA GLY A 215 7.64 23.82 9.32
C GLY A 215 8.19 24.88 8.37
N GLU A 216 9.51 25.00 8.24
CA GLU A 216 10.18 25.85 7.26
C GLU A 216 9.93 25.41 5.81
N GLU A 217 9.61 24.14 5.60
CA GLU A 217 9.28 23.58 4.27
C GLU A 217 7.87 23.95 3.81
N LEU A 218 7.03 24.48 4.71
CA LEU A 218 5.67 24.89 4.35
C LEU A 218 5.65 26.23 3.60
N THR A 219 4.60 26.45 2.84
CA THR A 219 4.32 27.73 2.18
C THR A 219 2.99 28.29 2.71
N PRO A 220 2.97 29.37 3.54
CA PRO A 220 4.13 30.12 4.08
C PRO A 220 4.88 29.34 5.17
N PRO A 221 6.22 29.57 5.35
CA PRO A 221 7.03 28.91 6.36
C PRO A 221 6.54 29.12 7.78
N GLN A 222 6.55 28.08 8.60
CA GLN A 222 6.15 28.09 10.01
C GLN A 222 7.33 27.61 10.88
N TYR A 223 8.20 28.52 11.23
CA TYR A 223 9.39 28.22 12.03
C TYR A 223 9.03 27.73 13.44
N GLY A 224 9.85 26.85 14.00
CA GLY A 224 9.66 26.25 15.33
C GLY A 224 8.59 25.19 15.39
N LYS A 225 8.07 24.74 14.25
CA LYS A 225 7.14 23.62 14.15
C LYS A 225 7.77 22.43 13.45
N VAL A 226 7.37 21.23 13.88
CA VAL A 226 7.60 19.99 13.16
C VAL A 226 6.25 19.46 12.74
N ILE A 227 6.09 19.25 11.44
CA ILE A 227 4.87 18.73 10.83
C ILE A 227 5.01 17.22 10.73
N ILE A 228 3.99 16.51 11.18
CA ILE A 228 4.00 15.06 11.27
C ILE A 228 2.78 14.52 10.53
N SER A 229 3.01 13.61 9.61
CA SER A 229 1.97 12.82 8.92
C SER A 229 2.12 11.36 9.30
N ILE A 230 1.03 10.73 9.73
CA ILE A 230 1.03 9.34 10.20
C ILE A 230 0.00 8.55 9.40
N LYS A 231 0.45 7.49 8.73
CA LYS A 231 -0.42 6.49 8.12
C LYS A 231 -0.76 5.45 9.18
N PRO A 232 -2.03 5.32 9.60
CA PRO A 232 -2.42 4.25 10.48
C PRO A 232 -2.48 2.91 9.73
N TYR A 233 -2.23 1.82 10.44
CA TYR A 233 -2.35 0.47 9.88
C TYR A 233 -3.80 0.17 9.47
N ASN A 234 -4.75 0.55 10.32
CA ASN A 234 -6.18 0.42 10.03
C ASN A 234 -6.82 1.80 9.86
N GLY A 235 -7.50 1.99 8.73
CA GLY A 235 -8.22 3.23 8.43
C GLY A 235 -7.40 4.23 7.61
N VAL A 236 -8.08 5.31 7.24
CA VAL A 236 -7.54 6.35 6.36
C VAL A 236 -6.99 7.53 7.15
N TYR A 237 -7.65 7.89 8.26
CA TYR A 237 -7.30 9.06 9.07
C TYR A 237 -7.24 8.73 10.56
N LEU A 238 -6.39 9.46 11.28
CA LEU A 238 -6.35 9.43 12.73
C LEU A 238 -7.45 10.30 13.33
N SER A 239 -8.17 9.79 14.34
CA SER A 239 -9.12 10.60 15.08
C SER A 239 -8.41 11.72 15.88
N SER A 240 -9.09 12.84 16.10
CA SER A 240 -8.54 13.96 16.87
C SER A 240 -8.09 13.56 18.27
N ARG A 241 -8.75 12.58 18.88
CA ARG A 241 -8.37 12.02 20.19
C ARG A 241 -7.03 11.30 20.14
N ILE A 242 -6.82 10.44 19.13
CA ILE A 242 -5.56 9.73 18.95
C ILE A 242 -4.42 10.72 18.69
N LYS A 243 -4.64 11.71 17.81
CA LYS A 243 -3.65 12.79 17.56
C LYS A 243 -3.26 13.52 18.85
N SER A 244 -4.25 13.88 19.69
CA SER A 244 -3.99 14.54 20.97
C SER A 244 -3.22 13.66 21.94
N ASN A 245 -3.50 12.35 21.99
CA ASN A 245 -2.76 11.41 22.83
C ASN A 245 -1.31 11.26 22.39
N ILE A 246 -1.07 11.12 21.08
CA ILE A 246 0.29 11.04 20.52
C ILE A 246 1.07 12.32 20.84
N LEU A 247 0.46 13.50 20.66
CA LEU A 247 1.10 14.79 20.97
C LEU A 247 1.41 14.92 22.46
N LEU A 248 0.56 14.40 23.34
CA LEU A 248 0.80 14.42 24.79
C LEU A 248 2.01 13.55 25.16
N GLU A 249 2.14 12.38 24.58
CA GLU A 249 3.29 11.49 24.79
C GLU A 249 4.57 12.07 24.17
N LEU A 250 4.49 12.63 22.96
CA LEU A 250 5.64 13.28 22.30
C LEU A 250 6.22 14.45 23.10
N ARG A 251 5.41 15.14 23.91
CA ARG A 251 5.90 16.23 24.77
C ARG A 251 6.96 15.77 25.78
N LYS A 252 6.99 14.51 26.17
CA LYS A 252 8.01 13.96 27.07
C LYS A 252 9.41 13.93 26.43
N TYR A 253 9.46 13.89 25.10
CA TYR A 253 10.67 13.80 24.30
C TYR A 253 11.03 15.12 23.61
N SER A 254 10.08 16.06 23.49
CA SER A 254 10.25 17.31 22.75
C SER A 254 11.16 18.30 23.49
N VAL A 255 11.99 18.98 22.73
CA VAL A 255 12.85 20.06 23.22
C VAL A 255 12.08 21.38 23.25
N ALA A 256 12.41 22.25 24.21
CA ALA A 256 11.81 23.58 24.30
C ALA A 256 12.01 24.38 23.00
N GLY A 257 10.94 24.98 22.50
CA GLY A 257 10.96 25.79 21.27
C GLY A 257 10.55 25.03 20.00
N ILE A 258 10.39 23.70 20.06
CA ILE A 258 9.88 22.90 18.94
C ILE A 258 8.47 22.39 19.28
N VAL A 259 7.50 22.71 18.42
CA VAL A 259 6.10 22.33 18.59
C VAL A 259 5.71 21.30 17.52
N PRO A 260 5.52 20.03 17.88
CA PRO A 260 5.02 19.04 16.95
C PRO A 260 3.54 19.28 16.63
N GLN A 261 3.19 19.16 15.35
CA GLN A 261 1.82 19.28 14.84
C GLN A 261 1.51 18.09 13.93
N ILE A 262 0.46 17.34 14.24
CA ILE A 262 0.01 16.21 13.41
C ILE A 262 -1.03 16.74 12.42
N ILE A 263 -0.74 16.59 11.12
CA ILE A 263 -1.65 16.92 10.03
C ILE A 263 -2.33 15.66 9.48
N ASP A 264 -3.46 15.86 8.79
CA ASP A 264 -4.12 14.77 8.07
C ASP A 264 -3.32 14.35 6.85
N LEU A 265 -3.32 13.05 6.62
CA LEU A 265 -2.62 12.43 5.52
C LEU A 265 -3.28 12.82 4.18
N LYS A 266 -2.46 13.21 3.23
CA LYS A 266 -2.89 13.44 1.85
C LYS A 266 -2.51 12.22 1.01
N TYR A 267 -3.45 11.64 0.30
CA TYR A 267 -3.24 10.48 -0.55
C TYR A 267 -3.08 10.87 -2.01
N LEU A 268 -2.12 10.25 -2.69
CA LEU A 268 -2.03 10.18 -4.13
C LEU A 268 -2.32 8.73 -4.54
N TYR A 269 -3.49 8.52 -5.10
CA TYR A 269 -3.91 7.21 -5.56
C TYR A 269 -3.35 6.93 -6.96
N LEU A 270 -2.88 5.70 -7.16
CA LEU A 270 -2.54 5.17 -8.47
C LEU A 270 -3.71 4.31 -8.96
N GLU A 271 -4.21 4.62 -10.13
CA GLU A 271 -5.23 3.86 -10.84
C GLU A 271 -4.59 3.29 -12.10
N LEU A 272 -4.61 1.98 -12.21
CA LEU A 272 -3.96 1.26 -13.30
C LEU A 272 -5.01 0.56 -14.16
N ASP A 273 -4.86 0.70 -15.48
CA ASP A 273 -5.65 -0.05 -16.45
C ASP A 273 -4.72 -0.97 -17.21
N SER A 274 -4.82 -2.27 -16.94
CA SER A 274 -3.92 -3.29 -17.47
C SER A 274 -4.65 -4.21 -18.44
N LYS A 275 -4.22 -4.21 -19.68
CA LYS A 275 -4.62 -5.18 -20.71
C LYS A 275 -3.61 -6.29 -20.74
N ILE A 276 -4.02 -7.50 -20.37
CA ILE A 276 -3.14 -8.66 -20.23
C ILE A 276 -3.46 -9.65 -21.32
N TYR A 277 -2.48 -9.93 -22.16
CA TYR A 277 -2.58 -10.92 -23.22
C TYR A 277 -2.12 -12.28 -22.68
N TYR A 278 -2.90 -13.31 -22.93
CA TYR A 278 -2.59 -14.65 -22.43
C TYR A 278 -2.83 -15.73 -23.49
N ASN A 279 -2.01 -16.78 -23.43
CA ASN A 279 -2.15 -17.96 -24.30
C ASN A 279 -3.25 -18.87 -23.71
N THR A 280 -4.31 -19.10 -24.48
CA THR A 280 -5.45 -19.91 -24.08
C THR A 280 -5.12 -21.39 -23.89
N ASN A 281 -4.06 -21.89 -24.54
CA ASN A 281 -3.65 -23.29 -24.41
C ASN A 281 -2.89 -23.59 -23.10
N LEU A 282 -2.31 -22.55 -22.49
CA LEU A 282 -1.56 -22.67 -21.23
C LEU A 282 -2.38 -22.24 -20.01
N ALA A 283 -3.40 -21.42 -20.22
CA ALA A 283 -4.24 -20.91 -19.15
C ALA A 283 -5.32 -21.93 -18.76
N GLN A 284 -5.51 -22.14 -17.45
CA GLN A 284 -6.63 -22.97 -16.96
C GLN A 284 -7.97 -22.30 -17.24
N SER A 285 -8.08 -21.01 -16.96
CA SER A 285 -9.21 -20.14 -17.33
C SER A 285 -8.77 -18.67 -17.23
N PRO A 286 -9.42 -17.75 -17.97
CA PRO A 286 -9.16 -16.32 -17.85
C PRO A 286 -9.33 -15.79 -16.43
N SER A 287 -10.40 -16.24 -15.74
CA SER A 287 -10.69 -15.83 -14.36
C SER A 287 -9.60 -16.28 -13.39
N TYR A 288 -9.10 -17.49 -13.52
CA TYR A 288 -8.01 -18.01 -12.68
C TYR A 288 -6.73 -17.18 -12.81
N VAL A 289 -6.35 -16.85 -14.05
CA VAL A 289 -5.16 -15.99 -14.29
C VAL A 289 -5.39 -14.60 -13.74
N ASN A 290 -6.59 -14.03 -13.92
CA ASN A 290 -6.97 -12.72 -13.37
C ASN A 290 -6.86 -12.69 -11.83
N ASP A 291 -7.35 -13.73 -11.15
CA ASP A 291 -7.31 -13.80 -9.68
C ASP A 291 -5.86 -13.84 -9.16
N ILE A 292 -4.98 -14.61 -9.82
CA ILE A 292 -3.54 -14.65 -9.47
C ILE A 292 -2.90 -13.27 -9.68
N VAL A 293 -3.16 -12.63 -10.80
CA VAL A 293 -2.63 -11.30 -11.09
C VAL A 293 -3.13 -10.30 -10.05
N LEU A 294 -4.42 -10.29 -9.74
CA LEU A 294 -5.00 -9.42 -8.72
C LEU A 294 -4.37 -9.65 -7.34
N GLN A 295 -4.14 -10.90 -6.97
CA GLN A 295 -3.47 -11.24 -5.72
C GLN A 295 -2.03 -10.70 -5.68
N ASN A 296 -1.27 -10.86 -6.77
CA ASN A 296 0.11 -10.35 -6.86
C ASN A 296 0.18 -8.83 -6.86
N ILE A 297 -0.77 -8.15 -7.51
CA ILE A 297 -0.91 -6.69 -7.46
C ILE A 297 -1.24 -6.24 -6.03
N THR A 298 -2.13 -6.95 -5.33
CA THR A 298 -2.47 -6.66 -3.93
C THR A 298 -1.26 -6.83 -3.02
N ASN A 299 -0.49 -7.91 -3.20
CA ASN A 299 0.75 -8.12 -2.46
C ASN A 299 1.78 -7.01 -2.73
N TYR A 300 1.89 -6.56 -3.97
CA TYR A 300 2.77 -5.45 -4.33
C TYR A 300 2.30 -4.12 -3.71
N SER A 301 1.00 -3.85 -3.71
CA SER A 301 0.42 -2.67 -3.05
C SER A 301 0.79 -2.60 -1.56
N ASN A 302 0.79 -3.73 -0.89
CA ASN A 302 1.12 -3.84 0.54
C ASN A 302 2.63 -4.04 0.81
N SER A 303 3.46 -4.03 -0.22
CA SER A 303 4.90 -4.22 -0.04
C SER A 303 5.59 -2.99 0.55
N SER A 304 6.75 -3.19 1.17
CA SER A 304 7.60 -2.12 1.71
C SER A 304 8.08 -1.11 0.66
N ASP A 305 7.94 -1.43 -0.62
CA ASP A 305 8.31 -0.52 -1.71
C ASP A 305 7.32 0.63 -1.86
N LEU A 306 6.03 0.35 -1.74
CA LEU A 306 4.95 1.34 -1.88
C LEU A 306 4.43 1.82 -0.53
N ASN A 307 4.44 0.97 0.50
CA ASN A 307 3.83 1.25 1.77
C ASN A 307 4.71 2.10 2.70
N LYS A 308 5.14 3.26 2.21
CA LYS A 308 5.96 4.24 2.94
C LYS A 308 5.80 5.63 2.34
N PHE A 309 6.09 6.66 3.13
CA PHE A 309 6.24 8.02 2.59
C PHE A 309 7.45 8.11 1.67
N GLY A 310 7.36 8.97 0.65
CA GLY A 310 8.41 9.09 -0.38
C GLY A 310 8.58 7.82 -1.22
N ALA A 311 7.57 6.96 -1.25
CA ALA A 311 7.57 5.76 -2.10
C ALA A 311 7.64 6.13 -3.58
N ARG A 312 8.24 5.26 -4.35
CA ARG A 312 8.30 5.40 -5.81
C ARG A 312 7.67 4.18 -6.47
N PHE A 313 6.59 4.42 -7.19
CA PHE A 313 6.04 3.43 -8.09
C PHE A 313 6.95 3.32 -9.32
N LYS A 314 7.47 2.12 -9.56
CA LYS A 314 8.29 1.80 -10.72
C LYS A 314 7.45 1.00 -11.71
N TYR A 315 7.16 1.61 -12.85
CA TYR A 315 6.34 1.01 -13.89
C TYR A 315 6.88 -0.35 -14.37
N SER A 316 8.18 -0.41 -14.63
CA SER A 316 8.83 -1.66 -15.08
C SER A 316 8.73 -2.79 -14.05
N LYS A 317 8.76 -2.48 -12.75
CA LYS A 317 8.57 -3.48 -11.70
C LYS A 317 7.16 -4.02 -11.68
N TYR A 318 6.18 -3.15 -11.86
CA TYR A 318 4.77 -3.53 -11.93
C TYR A 318 4.49 -4.44 -13.12
N LEU A 319 4.99 -4.09 -14.31
CA LEU A 319 4.86 -4.93 -15.51
C LEU A 319 5.49 -6.32 -15.28
N ASN A 320 6.68 -6.35 -14.69
CA ASN A 320 7.38 -7.61 -14.38
C ASN A 320 6.59 -8.49 -13.39
N ILE A 321 5.90 -7.89 -12.41
CA ILE A 321 5.02 -8.63 -11.48
C ILE A 321 3.86 -9.28 -12.23
N ILE A 322 3.25 -8.59 -13.18
CA ILE A 322 2.18 -9.14 -14.01
C ILE A 322 2.71 -10.27 -14.88
N ASP A 323 3.79 -10.03 -15.63
CA ASP A 323 4.36 -11.00 -16.57
C ASP A 323 4.78 -12.30 -15.87
N ASN A 324 5.29 -12.21 -14.66
CA ASN A 324 5.70 -13.38 -13.86
C ASN A 324 4.56 -13.99 -13.02
N SER A 325 3.36 -13.44 -13.08
CA SER A 325 2.23 -13.97 -12.29
C SER A 325 1.78 -15.35 -12.76
N ASN A 326 1.82 -15.60 -14.08
CA ASN A 326 1.46 -16.89 -14.66
C ASN A 326 2.18 -17.13 -15.98
N ASN A 327 2.62 -18.37 -16.23
CA ASN A 327 3.33 -18.73 -17.47
C ASN A 327 2.47 -18.61 -18.75
N SER A 328 1.16 -18.46 -18.62
CA SER A 328 0.26 -18.24 -19.75
C SER A 328 0.25 -16.79 -20.23
N ILE A 329 0.77 -15.84 -19.46
CA ILE A 329 0.81 -14.42 -19.84
C ILE A 329 1.92 -14.21 -20.86
N THR A 330 1.56 -13.65 -21.99
CA THR A 330 2.49 -13.38 -23.11
C THR A 330 2.96 -11.95 -23.14
N SER A 331 2.11 -11.02 -22.77
CA SER A 331 2.44 -9.59 -22.68
C SER A 331 1.41 -8.82 -21.87
N ASN A 332 1.75 -7.61 -21.41
CA ASN A 332 0.82 -6.70 -20.82
C ASN A 332 1.03 -5.26 -21.30
N ILE A 333 -0.06 -4.51 -21.36
CA ILE A 333 -0.07 -3.07 -21.66
C ILE A 333 -0.83 -2.38 -20.55
N THR A 334 -0.15 -1.53 -19.79
CA THR A 334 -0.73 -0.85 -18.63
C THR A 334 -0.69 0.66 -18.81
N THR A 335 -1.82 1.31 -18.56
CA THR A 335 -1.92 2.77 -18.46
C THR A 335 -1.92 3.18 -17.01
N VAL A 336 -1.23 4.26 -16.68
CA VAL A 336 -1.11 4.80 -15.32
C VAL A 336 -1.88 6.09 -15.23
N ASN A 337 -2.80 6.19 -14.28
CA ASN A 337 -3.46 7.42 -13.88
C ASN A 337 -3.18 7.71 -12.41
N ILE A 338 -3.13 8.97 -12.05
CA ILE A 338 -2.99 9.43 -10.66
C ILE A 338 -4.25 10.16 -10.25
N ARG A 339 -4.74 9.91 -9.03
CA ARG A 339 -5.95 10.53 -8.49
C ARG A 339 -5.69 11.20 -7.16
N ARG A 340 -6.35 12.34 -6.97
CA ARG A 340 -6.45 13.04 -5.70
C ARG A 340 -7.92 13.22 -5.34
N ASP A 341 -8.22 12.99 -4.06
CA ASP A 341 -9.56 13.19 -3.52
C ASP A 341 -9.60 14.57 -2.83
N MET A 342 -10.41 15.47 -3.36
CA MET A 342 -10.61 16.81 -2.82
C MET A 342 -11.85 16.81 -1.92
N VAL A 343 -11.67 17.18 -0.65
CA VAL A 343 -12.79 17.37 0.29
C VAL A 343 -13.49 18.70 -0.04
N ALA A 344 -14.75 18.62 -0.38
CA ALA A 344 -15.55 19.78 -0.75
C ALA A 344 -16.20 20.45 0.47
N SER A 345 -16.00 21.77 0.61
CA SER A 345 -16.73 22.60 1.57
C SER A 345 -18.09 22.97 1.00
N LEU A 346 -19.14 22.25 1.43
CA LEU A 346 -20.47 22.45 0.88
C LEU A 346 -21.09 23.77 1.31
N ASN A 347 -21.84 24.39 0.39
CA ASN A 347 -22.63 25.61 0.60
C ASN A 347 -21.81 26.86 0.95
N GLN A 348 -20.49 26.83 0.81
CA GLN A 348 -19.58 27.94 1.04
C GLN A 348 -18.75 28.24 -0.21
N PHE A 349 -18.32 29.50 -0.38
CA PHE A 349 -17.31 29.83 -1.37
C PHE A 349 -15.94 29.44 -0.81
N ALA A 350 -15.27 28.52 -1.48
CA ALA A 350 -13.93 28.07 -1.11
C ALA A 350 -13.04 28.04 -2.34
N GLU A 351 -11.76 28.36 -2.13
CA GLU A 351 -10.68 28.18 -3.06
C GLU A 351 -10.01 26.82 -2.79
N TYR A 352 -9.65 26.12 -3.84
CA TYR A 352 -9.02 24.81 -3.70
C TYR A 352 -7.69 24.76 -4.44
N GLU A 353 -6.70 24.23 -3.76
CA GLU A 353 -5.39 23.91 -4.32
C GLU A 353 -5.12 22.43 -4.16
N ILE A 354 -4.87 21.74 -5.27
CA ILE A 354 -4.65 20.30 -5.32
C ILE A 354 -3.30 20.05 -5.99
N CYS A 355 -2.32 19.62 -5.19
CA CYS A 355 -1.00 19.26 -5.66
C CYS A 355 -0.88 17.75 -5.81
N PHE A 356 -0.47 17.27 -6.99
CA PHE A 356 -0.18 15.87 -7.26
C PHE A 356 1.30 15.53 -7.12
N GLY A 357 2.17 16.55 -7.07
CA GLY A 357 3.61 16.38 -6.92
C GLY A 357 4.29 15.64 -8.08
N ASN A 358 3.56 15.37 -9.14
CA ASN A 358 4.03 14.70 -10.34
C ASN A 358 3.59 15.50 -11.56
N ARG A 359 4.52 15.70 -12.50
CA ARG A 359 4.23 16.40 -13.75
C ARG A 359 3.11 15.69 -14.50
N PHE A 360 2.14 16.46 -15.01
CA PHE A 360 1.07 15.95 -15.85
C PHE A 360 1.53 15.74 -17.28
N TYR A 361 0.92 14.75 -17.93
CA TYR A 361 1.09 14.53 -19.36
C TYR A 361 0.49 15.71 -20.14
N LEU A 362 1.28 16.30 -21.01
CA LEU A 362 0.87 17.38 -21.86
C LEU A 362 0.87 16.93 -23.32
N LYS A 363 -0.21 17.23 -24.00
CA LYS A 363 -0.50 16.72 -25.31
C LYS A 363 0.30 17.39 -26.42
N ASN A 364 1.41 16.79 -26.84
CA ASN A 364 1.83 16.90 -28.23
C ASN A 364 1.47 15.66 -29.09
N HIS A 365 0.94 14.61 -28.46
CA HIS A 365 0.79 13.27 -29.02
C HIS A 365 -0.57 12.60 -28.81
N GLY A 366 -1.65 13.37 -28.71
CA GLY A 366 -2.97 12.77 -28.86
C GLY A 366 -3.66 12.20 -27.64
N HIS A 367 -3.14 12.43 -26.41
CA HIS A 367 -3.87 12.05 -25.20
C HIS A 367 -5.03 13.02 -24.93
N THR A 368 -6.21 12.50 -24.65
CA THR A 368 -7.41 13.29 -24.38
C THR A 368 -8.19 12.65 -23.25
N ALA A 369 -8.76 13.48 -22.38
CA ALA A 369 -9.71 13.01 -21.39
C ALA A 369 -11.05 12.72 -22.07
N GLU A 370 -11.59 11.52 -21.85
CA GLU A 370 -12.86 11.10 -22.40
C GLU A 370 -13.86 10.77 -21.29
N TYR A 371 -15.09 11.20 -21.51
CA TYR A 371 -16.25 10.81 -20.73
C TYR A 371 -17.29 10.18 -21.65
N GLN A 372 -17.63 8.92 -21.41
CA GLN A 372 -18.61 8.15 -22.20
C GLN A 372 -18.34 8.24 -23.71
N GLY A 373 -17.05 8.21 -24.11
CA GLY A 373 -16.65 8.33 -25.51
C GLY A 373 -16.56 9.75 -26.04
N THR A 374 -16.90 10.79 -25.25
CA THR A 374 -16.80 12.19 -25.65
C THR A 374 -15.51 12.81 -25.13
N ILE A 375 -14.74 13.45 -26.02
CA ILE A 375 -13.52 14.19 -25.65
C ILE A 375 -13.91 15.47 -24.93
N VAL A 376 -13.49 15.60 -23.66
CA VAL A 376 -13.90 16.69 -22.77
C VAL A 376 -12.74 17.51 -22.22
N GLY A 377 -11.54 17.28 -22.67
CA GLY A 377 -10.33 17.98 -22.22
C GLY A 377 -9.07 17.28 -22.69
N TYR A 378 -7.95 17.72 -22.15
CA TYR A 378 -6.64 17.16 -22.52
C TYR A 378 -6.19 16.07 -21.55
N ASN A 379 -6.37 16.27 -20.25
CA ASN A 379 -5.85 15.33 -19.27
C ASN A 379 -6.75 15.14 -18.03
N ILE A 380 -7.34 16.23 -17.50
CA ILE A 380 -8.04 16.19 -16.22
C ILE A 380 -9.42 15.57 -16.36
N LYS A 381 -9.74 14.67 -15.42
CA LYS A 381 -11.07 14.10 -15.22
C LYS A 381 -11.51 14.31 -13.78
N SER A 382 -12.80 14.52 -13.55
CA SER A 382 -13.33 14.57 -12.17
C SER A 382 -14.59 13.75 -12.01
N SER A 383 -14.92 13.36 -10.79
CA SER A 383 -16.24 12.90 -10.43
C SER A 383 -17.25 14.06 -10.54
N GLY A 384 -18.54 13.74 -10.68
CA GLY A 384 -19.59 14.73 -10.82
C GLY A 384 -19.87 15.49 -9.52
N PHE A 385 -20.23 16.76 -9.64
CA PHE A 385 -20.66 17.60 -8.51
C PHE A 385 -21.63 18.71 -8.96
N THR A 386 -22.27 19.40 -8.03
CA THR A 386 -23.18 20.49 -8.36
C THR A 386 -22.66 21.81 -7.78
N VAL A 387 -22.83 22.89 -8.53
CA VAL A 387 -22.35 24.23 -8.13
C VAL A 387 -23.49 25.24 -8.17
N SER A 388 -23.36 26.29 -7.36
CA SER A 388 -24.32 27.37 -7.30
C SER A 388 -24.39 28.11 -8.64
N GLY A 389 -25.61 28.36 -9.11
CA GLY A 389 -25.86 29.08 -10.36
C GLY A 389 -25.84 28.24 -11.63
N ILE A 390 -25.54 26.94 -11.52
CA ILE A 390 -25.57 26.00 -12.65
C ILE A 390 -26.46 24.81 -12.29
N SER A 391 -27.49 24.56 -13.09
CA SER A 391 -28.40 23.43 -12.86
C SER A 391 -27.78 22.11 -13.34
N GLY A 392 -27.90 21.04 -12.53
CA GLY A 392 -27.44 19.69 -12.84
C GLY A 392 -25.97 19.43 -12.50
N THR A 393 -25.52 18.20 -12.75
CA THR A 393 -24.16 17.73 -12.47
C THR A 393 -23.16 18.32 -13.46
N VAL A 394 -22.04 18.80 -12.94
CA VAL A 394 -20.91 19.32 -13.71
C VAL A 394 -19.65 18.53 -13.42
N TYR A 395 -18.71 18.64 -14.33
CA TYR A 395 -17.40 17.97 -14.29
C TYR A 395 -16.29 18.97 -14.60
N LEU A 396 -15.07 18.70 -14.12
CA LEU A 396 -13.87 19.46 -14.45
C LEU A 396 -13.25 18.95 -15.76
N GLY A 397 -12.82 19.89 -16.59
CA GLY A 397 -12.01 19.63 -17.77
C GLY A 397 -10.94 20.71 -17.91
N ASP A 398 -9.92 20.42 -18.69
CA ASP A 398 -8.78 21.30 -18.93
C ASP A 398 -8.65 21.66 -20.41
N ILE A 399 -8.24 22.90 -20.68
CA ILE A 399 -7.94 23.39 -22.04
C ILE A 399 -6.46 23.72 -22.09
N ALA A 400 -5.71 23.09 -23.01
CA ALA A 400 -4.32 23.44 -23.23
C ALA A 400 -4.20 24.66 -24.15
N ASN A 401 -3.37 25.62 -23.78
CA ASN A 401 -2.92 26.71 -24.61
C ASN A 401 -1.57 26.38 -25.27
N HIS A 402 -1.16 27.17 -26.25
CA HIS A 402 0.13 27.00 -26.91
C HIS A 402 1.36 27.22 -25.99
N ASP A 403 1.15 27.79 -24.82
CA ASP A 403 2.21 28.23 -23.92
C ASP A 403 2.75 27.16 -22.96
N LEU A 404 2.06 26.02 -22.87
CA LEU A 404 2.47 24.78 -22.21
C LEU A 404 2.83 24.86 -20.71
N LYS A 405 2.57 25.96 -20.01
CA LYS A 405 2.91 26.11 -18.59
C LYS A 405 1.71 26.27 -17.68
N THR A 406 0.77 27.13 -18.05
CA THR A 406 -0.43 27.42 -17.24
C THR A 406 -1.67 27.43 -18.12
N GLU A 407 -2.71 26.75 -17.70
CA GLU A 407 -3.88 26.47 -18.51
C GLU A 407 -5.17 26.69 -17.73
N SER A 408 -6.26 26.86 -18.45
CA SER A 408 -7.57 27.09 -17.83
C SER A 408 -8.32 25.80 -17.57
N ILE A 409 -8.91 25.73 -16.40
CA ILE A 409 -9.88 24.71 -16.04
C ILE A 409 -11.29 25.24 -16.29
N PHE A 410 -12.14 24.41 -16.84
CA PHE A 410 -13.54 24.73 -17.14
C PHE A 410 -14.50 23.73 -16.53
N LEU A 411 -15.77 24.11 -16.41
CA LEU A 411 -16.87 23.21 -16.08
C LEU A 411 -17.64 22.85 -17.35
N PHE A 412 -17.95 21.56 -17.46
CA PHE A 412 -18.83 21.07 -18.52
C PHE A 412 -19.92 20.16 -17.96
N LYS A 413 -20.97 19.97 -18.75
CA LYS A 413 -22.06 19.01 -18.54
C LYS A 413 -22.09 18.03 -19.70
N LEU A 414 -22.58 16.84 -19.40
CA LEU A 414 -22.97 15.86 -20.43
C LEU A 414 -24.47 16.00 -20.68
N ASN A 415 -24.84 16.50 -21.85
CA ASN A 415 -26.25 16.57 -22.29
C ASN A 415 -26.73 15.20 -22.80
N SER A 416 -25.83 14.43 -23.39
CA SER A 416 -26.00 13.03 -23.79
C SER A 416 -24.68 12.29 -23.61
N PRO A 417 -24.65 10.96 -23.71
CA PRO A 417 -23.40 10.19 -23.65
C PRO A 417 -22.32 10.63 -24.65
N THR A 418 -22.70 11.34 -25.70
CA THR A 418 -21.80 11.76 -26.78
C THR A 418 -21.61 13.27 -26.87
N GLU A 419 -22.28 14.07 -26.04
CA GLU A 419 -22.24 15.52 -26.13
C GLU A 419 -21.87 16.17 -24.79
N ALA A 420 -20.71 16.81 -24.76
CA ALA A 420 -20.25 17.63 -23.66
C ALA A 420 -20.41 19.13 -23.98
N VAL A 421 -21.02 19.87 -23.08
CA VAL A 421 -21.24 21.32 -23.21
C VAL A 421 -20.51 22.07 -22.11
N ILE A 422 -19.61 22.97 -22.49
CA ILE A 422 -18.91 23.84 -21.55
C ILE A 422 -19.90 24.86 -20.98
N VAL A 423 -20.09 24.83 -19.68
CA VAL A 423 -21.03 25.74 -18.99
C VAL A 423 -20.35 26.93 -18.31
N LYS A 424 -19.09 26.79 -17.93
CA LYS A 424 -18.30 27.88 -17.38
C LYS A 424 -16.83 27.72 -17.71
N ARG A 425 -16.25 28.72 -18.38
CA ARG A 425 -14.84 28.78 -18.72
C ARG A 425 -14.04 29.42 -17.58
N SER A 426 -12.76 29.07 -17.47
CA SER A 426 -11.81 29.77 -16.57
C SER A 426 -12.22 29.79 -15.10
N ILE A 427 -12.52 28.61 -14.53
CA ILE A 427 -12.80 28.46 -13.10
C ILE A 427 -11.55 28.22 -12.27
N GLY A 428 -10.41 28.06 -12.89
CA GLY A 428 -9.14 27.80 -12.24
C GLY A 428 -7.98 27.71 -13.22
N VAL A 429 -6.83 27.41 -12.70
CA VAL A 429 -5.56 27.26 -13.44
C VAL A 429 -4.95 25.91 -13.15
N ILE A 430 -4.35 25.30 -14.15
CA ILE A 430 -3.55 24.07 -14.02
C ILE A 430 -2.10 24.34 -14.41
N ASP A 431 -1.18 23.90 -13.59
CA ASP A 431 0.26 23.89 -13.90
C ASP A 431 0.69 22.44 -14.19
N TYR A 432 0.88 22.12 -15.48
CA TYR A 432 1.25 20.77 -15.90
C TYR A 432 2.66 20.36 -15.47
N ILE A 433 3.57 21.33 -15.30
CA ILE A 433 4.97 21.02 -14.93
C ILE A 433 5.05 20.67 -13.44
N LYS A 434 4.37 21.42 -12.59
CA LYS A 434 4.32 21.15 -11.15
C LYS A 434 3.33 20.06 -10.80
N GLY A 435 2.32 19.80 -11.65
CA GLY A 435 1.21 18.91 -11.33
C GLY A 435 0.30 19.52 -10.27
N GLU A 436 -0.07 20.79 -10.43
CA GLU A 436 -0.91 21.56 -9.51
C GLU A 436 -2.18 22.07 -10.19
N ILE A 437 -3.28 22.03 -9.48
CA ILE A 437 -4.57 22.55 -9.86
C ILE A 437 -5.01 23.57 -8.82
N LYS A 438 -5.33 24.80 -9.25
CA LYS A 438 -5.90 25.85 -8.41
C LYS A 438 -7.27 26.24 -8.94
N LEU A 439 -8.30 26.05 -8.12
CA LEU A 439 -9.66 26.46 -8.44
C LEU A 439 -9.96 27.80 -7.76
N ASN A 440 -10.47 28.75 -8.52
CA ASN A 440 -10.98 30.02 -8.00
C ASN A 440 -12.15 29.77 -7.02
N PRO A 441 -12.50 30.73 -6.15
CA PRO A 441 -13.57 30.55 -5.22
C PRO A 441 -14.87 30.06 -5.88
N ILE A 442 -15.28 28.86 -5.55
CA ILE A 442 -16.45 28.17 -6.08
C ILE A 442 -17.35 27.69 -4.93
N LYS A 443 -18.67 27.82 -5.10
CA LYS A 443 -19.65 27.31 -4.14
C LYS A 443 -20.21 25.98 -4.62
N ILE A 444 -19.74 24.89 -4.01
CA ILE A 444 -20.19 23.53 -4.28
C ILE A 444 -21.41 23.24 -3.41
N LEU A 445 -22.46 22.67 -4.01
CA LEU A 445 -23.72 22.35 -3.34
C LEU A 445 -23.77 20.88 -2.92
N SER A 446 -23.35 19.98 -3.78
CA SER A 446 -23.27 18.54 -3.52
C SER A 446 -22.22 17.86 -4.38
N THR A 447 -21.80 16.67 -3.96
CA THR A 447 -20.87 15.80 -4.69
C THR A 447 -21.54 14.47 -4.99
N SER A 448 -21.14 13.80 -6.09
CA SER A 448 -21.65 12.47 -6.42
C SER A 448 -21.07 11.38 -5.50
N ILE A 449 -19.95 11.65 -4.84
CA ILE A 449 -19.27 10.73 -3.95
C ILE A 449 -19.31 11.29 -2.53
N ASN A 450 -19.92 10.52 -1.62
CA ASN A 450 -19.99 10.81 -0.20
C ASN A 450 -19.51 9.59 0.59
N LYS A 451 -18.23 9.56 0.90
CA LYS A 451 -17.62 8.57 1.80
C LYS A 451 -17.31 9.26 3.12
N ASP A 452 -18.25 9.30 4.07
CA ASP A 452 -18.16 10.03 5.35
C ASP A 452 -18.01 11.55 5.21
N VAL A 453 -17.37 12.02 4.16
CA VAL A 453 -17.18 13.42 3.77
C VAL A 453 -17.49 13.61 2.29
N PRO A 454 -17.99 14.81 1.87
CA PRO A 454 -18.23 15.09 0.45
C PRO A 454 -16.89 15.18 -0.29
N LEU A 455 -16.70 14.30 -1.27
CA LEU A 455 -15.47 14.18 -2.05
C LEU A 455 -15.70 14.46 -3.52
N ILE A 456 -14.70 15.08 -4.15
CA ILE A 456 -14.54 15.15 -5.60
C ILE A 456 -13.22 14.46 -5.95
N GLU A 457 -13.31 13.35 -6.64
CA GLU A 457 -12.15 12.65 -7.17
C GLU A 457 -11.68 13.35 -8.43
N ILE A 458 -10.39 13.65 -8.51
CA ILE A 458 -9.76 14.29 -9.65
C ILE A 458 -8.61 13.41 -10.13
N SER A 459 -8.71 12.90 -11.35
CA SER A 459 -7.73 12.02 -11.97
C SER A 459 -7.00 12.71 -13.09
N ALA A 460 -5.72 12.39 -13.24
CA ALA A 460 -4.87 12.89 -14.31
C ALA A 460 -3.89 11.80 -14.76
N THR A 461 -3.47 11.85 -16.01
CA THR A 461 -2.37 11.00 -16.50
C THR A 461 -1.04 11.71 -16.25
N PRO A 462 -0.08 11.06 -15.57
CA PRO A 462 1.23 11.65 -15.31
C PRO A 462 2.09 11.66 -16.57
N TYR A 463 3.08 12.56 -16.62
CA TYR A 463 4.04 12.63 -17.73
C TYR A 463 4.94 11.39 -17.79
N SER A 464 5.29 10.86 -16.64
CA SER A 464 6.08 9.63 -16.52
C SER A 464 5.20 8.54 -15.93
N ASN A 465 5.33 7.31 -16.43
CA ASN A 465 4.67 6.15 -15.82
C ASN A 465 5.27 5.79 -14.46
N ASP A 466 6.48 6.26 -14.15
CA ASP A 466 7.02 6.23 -12.79
C ASP A 466 6.43 7.39 -11.98
N VAL A 467 5.83 7.09 -10.83
CA VAL A 467 5.18 8.08 -9.96
C VAL A 467 5.87 8.11 -8.60
N ILE A 468 6.06 9.31 -8.05
CA ILE A 468 6.77 9.52 -6.80
C ILE A 468 5.81 10.10 -5.76
N GLY A 469 5.80 9.49 -4.57
CA GLY A 469 5.16 10.08 -3.39
C GLY A 469 6.07 11.15 -2.78
N LEU A 470 5.47 12.20 -2.22
CA LEU A 470 6.19 13.25 -1.49
C LEU A 470 6.19 12.96 0.02
N GLN A 471 6.87 13.80 0.79
CA GLN A 471 6.92 13.67 2.26
C GLN A 471 5.55 13.87 2.92
N ASP A 472 4.72 14.75 2.35
CA ASP A 472 3.36 15.03 2.82
C ASP A 472 2.26 14.34 1.98
N LEU A 473 2.65 13.59 0.95
CA LEU A 473 1.76 12.97 -0.02
C LEU A 473 2.03 11.47 -0.12
N TYR A 474 1.17 10.70 0.53
CA TYR A 474 1.31 9.24 0.58
C TYR A 474 0.83 8.59 -0.72
N LEU A 475 1.72 7.84 -1.37
CA LEU A 475 1.42 7.12 -2.60
C LEU A 475 0.72 5.79 -2.27
N GLN A 476 -0.47 5.57 -2.81
CA GLN A 476 -1.23 4.35 -2.60
C GLN A 476 -1.73 3.79 -3.93
N LEU A 477 -1.45 2.52 -4.18
CA LEU A 477 -2.06 1.81 -5.30
C LEU A 477 -3.51 1.46 -4.95
N ASP A 478 -4.46 2.01 -5.69
CA ASP A 478 -5.88 1.71 -5.51
C ASP A 478 -6.26 0.46 -6.30
N VAL A 479 -6.16 -0.68 -5.62
CA VAL A 479 -6.49 -1.98 -6.22
C VAL A 479 -7.97 -2.05 -6.61
N SER A 480 -8.84 -1.33 -5.90
CA SER A 480 -10.29 -1.35 -6.16
C SER A 480 -10.68 -0.60 -7.44
N SER A 481 -9.89 0.41 -7.81
CA SER A 481 -10.06 1.20 -9.04
C SER A 481 -9.15 0.72 -10.18
N THR A 482 -8.32 -0.32 -9.92
CA THR A 482 -7.48 -0.93 -10.94
C THR A 482 -8.31 -1.86 -11.82
N THR A 483 -8.26 -1.64 -13.14
CA THR A 483 -8.95 -2.49 -14.11
C THR A 483 -7.99 -3.48 -14.74
N ILE A 484 -8.42 -4.74 -14.86
CA ILE A 484 -7.67 -5.81 -15.50
C ILE A 484 -8.54 -6.40 -16.61
N SER A 485 -8.09 -6.26 -17.85
CA SER A 485 -8.75 -6.81 -19.02
C SER A 485 -7.95 -7.98 -19.57
N MET A 486 -8.51 -9.19 -19.47
CA MET A 486 -7.90 -10.40 -20.00
C MET A 486 -8.23 -10.55 -21.49
N ILE A 487 -7.22 -10.55 -22.33
CA ILE A 487 -7.35 -10.65 -23.80
C ILE A 487 -6.64 -11.94 -24.24
N SER A 488 -7.35 -12.79 -24.98
CA SER A 488 -6.72 -13.98 -25.57
C SER A 488 -5.70 -13.55 -26.62
N ASP A 489 -4.47 -14.02 -26.45
CA ASP A 489 -3.43 -13.85 -27.45
C ASP A 489 -3.62 -14.92 -28.54
N GLN A 490 -4.08 -14.48 -29.71
CA GLN A 490 -4.38 -15.33 -30.84
C GLN A 490 -3.20 -15.50 -31.80
N ILE A 491 -2.05 -14.90 -31.49
CA ILE A 491 -0.83 -15.06 -32.29
C ILE A 491 -0.23 -16.41 -31.94
N GLU A 492 -0.70 -17.45 -32.59
CA GLU A 492 -0.02 -18.74 -32.57
C GLU A 492 1.18 -18.69 -33.51
N SER A 493 2.32 -19.20 -33.03
CA SER A 493 3.58 -19.17 -33.74
C SER A 493 3.46 -19.76 -35.15
N GLY A 494 3.56 -18.93 -36.16
CA GLY A 494 3.76 -19.33 -37.55
C GLY A 494 2.54 -19.50 -38.42
N ASP A 495 1.34 -19.63 -37.85
CA ASP A 495 0.10 -19.65 -38.61
C ASP A 495 -0.66 -18.35 -38.41
N ASP A 496 -0.66 -17.49 -39.36
CA ASP A 496 -1.52 -16.32 -39.37
C ASP A 496 -2.99 -16.74 -39.57
N ILE A 497 -3.69 -16.84 -38.46
CA ILE A 497 -5.06 -17.31 -38.44
C ILE A 497 -6.06 -16.19 -38.54
N SER A 498 -5.61 -14.96 -38.51
CA SER A 498 -6.51 -13.79 -38.42
C SER A 498 -7.19 -13.45 -39.75
N GLY A 499 -6.91 -14.17 -40.84
CA GLY A 499 -7.54 -13.94 -42.14
C GLY A 499 -7.15 -12.62 -42.79
N THR A 500 -6.17 -11.93 -42.25
CA THR A 500 -5.60 -10.73 -42.84
C THR A 500 -4.47 -11.12 -43.77
N ASN A 501 -4.79 -11.22 -45.06
CA ASN A 501 -3.76 -11.39 -46.07
C ASN A 501 -2.98 -10.09 -46.25
N TYR A 502 -1.80 -10.00 -45.67
CA TYR A 502 -0.85 -8.95 -46.01
C TYR A 502 0.37 -9.53 -46.71
N LYS A 503 0.81 -8.83 -47.75
CA LYS A 503 2.06 -9.15 -48.42
C LYS A 503 3.20 -8.45 -47.68
N VAL A 504 4.10 -9.22 -47.12
CA VAL A 504 5.37 -8.70 -46.63
C VAL A 504 6.30 -8.56 -47.83
N SER A 505 6.61 -7.34 -48.22
CA SER A 505 7.64 -7.09 -49.21
C SER A 505 8.99 -6.94 -48.51
N SER A 506 9.99 -7.64 -49.04
CA SER A 506 11.34 -7.54 -48.52
C SER A 506 11.89 -6.12 -48.61
N SER A 507 12.44 -5.59 -47.54
CA SER A 507 13.21 -4.34 -47.55
C SER A 507 14.57 -4.47 -48.22
N TYR A 508 14.88 -5.66 -48.76
CA TYR A 508 16.12 -5.93 -49.48
C TYR A 508 15.87 -6.10 -50.97
N THR A 509 16.67 -5.46 -51.77
CA THR A 509 16.73 -5.66 -53.20
C THR A 509 18.14 -6.18 -53.53
N ASN A 510 18.24 -7.33 -54.18
CA ASN A 510 19.53 -7.99 -54.53
C ASN A 510 20.47 -8.17 -53.31
N GLY A 511 19.90 -8.50 -52.14
CA GLY A 511 20.68 -8.70 -50.92
C GLY A 511 21.09 -7.40 -50.19
N SER A 512 20.72 -6.24 -50.68
CA SER A 512 21.02 -4.95 -50.06
C SER A 512 19.77 -4.30 -49.49
N LEU A 513 19.87 -3.70 -48.31
CA LEU A 513 18.79 -2.96 -47.65
C LEU A 513 18.47 -1.71 -48.48
N VAL A 514 17.24 -1.59 -49.01
CA VAL A 514 16.75 -0.39 -49.68
C VAL A 514 16.30 0.62 -48.63
N ARG A 515 17.11 1.65 -48.43
CA ARG A 515 16.77 2.75 -47.51
C ARG A 515 16.04 3.85 -48.28
N GLY A 516 14.95 4.34 -47.72
CA GLY A 516 14.28 5.57 -48.15
C GLY A 516 13.00 5.39 -48.98
N THR A 517 12.59 4.17 -49.32
CA THR A 517 11.28 3.96 -49.93
C THR A 517 10.31 3.40 -48.91
N PRO A 518 9.29 4.14 -48.49
CA PRO A 518 8.26 3.57 -47.59
C PRO A 518 7.54 2.47 -48.37
N VAL A 519 7.54 1.26 -47.79
CA VAL A 519 6.74 0.15 -48.32
C VAL A 519 5.29 0.44 -47.91
N VAL A 520 4.52 0.92 -48.88
CA VAL A 520 3.08 1.08 -48.69
C VAL A 520 2.44 -0.30 -48.86
N VAL A 521 2.15 -0.96 -47.78
CA VAL A 521 1.29 -2.15 -47.79
C VAL A 521 -0.14 -1.66 -47.93
N GLN A 522 -0.71 -1.76 -49.11
CA GLN A 522 -2.15 -1.56 -49.26
C GLN A 522 -2.88 -2.80 -48.68
N PRO A 523 -3.80 -2.62 -47.75
CA PRO A 523 -4.65 -3.72 -47.34
C PRO A 523 -5.48 -4.19 -48.55
N THR A 524 -5.35 -5.46 -48.88
CA THR A 524 -6.25 -6.08 -49.87
C THR A 524 -7.65 -6.01 -49.31
N GLN A 525 -8.53 -5.27 -49.95
CA GLN A 525 -9.94 -5.25 -49.54
C GLN A 525 -10.47 -6.67 -49.62
N LEU A 526 -11.04 -7.20 -48.52
CA LEU A 526 -11.88 -8.38 -48.57
C LEU A 526 -12.99 -8.09 -49.60
N GLU A 527 -13.01 -8.83 -50.70
CA GLU A 527 -14.19 -8.87 -51.54
C GLU A 527 -15.30 -9.48 -50.71
N THR A 528 -16.19 -8.64 -50.25
CA THR A 528 -17.49 -9.08 -49.73
C THR A 528 -18.22 -9.74 -50.87
N THR A 529 -18.22 -11.05 -50.93
CA THR A 529 -19.08 -11.85 -51.79
C THR A 529 -20.52 -11.61 -51.33
N SER A 530 -21.15 -10.60 -51.91
CA SER A 530 -22.60 -10.45 -51.81
C SER A 530 -23.24 -11.56 -52.67
N THR A 531 -23.79 -12.55 -52.02
CA THR A 531 -24.63 -13.58 -52.62
C THR A 531 -25.91 -12.91 -53.10
N THR A 532 -25.91 -12.43 -54.36
CA THR A 532 -27.14 -12.05 -55.03
C THR A 532 -27.66 -13.28 -55.75
N THR A 533 -28.71 -13.86 -55.18
CA THR A 533 -29.53 -14.90 -55.82
C THR A 533 -30.19 -14.28 -57.06
N THR A 534 -29.76 -14.64 -58.25
CA THR A 534 -30.52 -14.37 -59.48
C THR A 534 -30.69 -15.64 -60.28
N THR A 535 -31.94 -15.98 -60.43
CA THR A 535 -32.51 -17.05 -61.26
C THR A 535 -32.04 -17.03 -62.71
N SER A 536 -31.83 -18.27 -63.20
CA SER A 536 -31.49 -18.61 -64.60
C SER A 536 -32.37 -17.94 -65.69
N PRO A 537 -31.89 -17.90 -66.97
CA PRO A 537 -32.23 -19.02 -67.82
C PRO A 537 -31.08 -19.54 -68.72
N THR A 538 -31.29 -20.80 -69.05
CA THR A 538 -30.66 -21.68 -70.03
C THR A 538 -30.42 -21.09 -71.43
N THR A 539 -29.22 -21.32 -71.99
CA THR A 539 -29.09 -21.62 -73.44
C THR A 539 -27.79 -22.39 -73.71
N THR A 540 -27.97 -23.39 -74.50
CA THR A 540 -27.08 -24.43 -74.98
C THR A 540 -26.07 -23.92 -76.02
N ALA A 541 -24.88 -24.50 -76.10
CA ALA A 541 -24.20 -25.05 -77.25
C ALA A 541 -22.67 -24.99 -77.14
N THR A 542 -22.02 -26.07 -77.05
CA THR A 542 -21.37 -26.92 -78.08
C THR A 542 -19.85 -26.66 -78.24
N THR A 543 -19.14 -27.73 -77.82
CA THR A 543 -17.94 -28.38 -78.39
C THR A 543 -16.72 -27.53 -78.84
N THR A 544 -15.51 -27.81 -78.30
CA THR A 544 -14.58 -28.66 -79.06
C THR A 544 -13.33 -28.93 -78.19
N SER A 545 -12.92 -30.20 -78.18
CA SER A 545 -11.74 -30.82 -77.60
C SER A 545 -10.43 -30.38 -78.26
N SER A 546 -9.34 -30.42 -77.49
CA SER A 546 -8.11 -31.07 -77.98
C SER A 546 -7.17 -31.34 -76.86
N THR A 547 -6.81 -32.56 -76.76
CA THR A 547 -5.83 -33.39 -76.13
C THR A 547 -4.39 -32.96 -76.41
N THR A 548 -3.46 -33.13 -75.52
CA THR A 548 -2.18 -33.81 -75.64
C THR A 548 -1.39 -33.64 -74.33
N THR A 549 -1.21 -34.68 -73.53
CA THR A 549 -0.09 -35.69 -73.39
C THR A 549 1.31 -35.02 -73.50
N ASP A 550 2.21 -35.17 -72.63
CA ASP A 550 3.00 -36.23 -72.07
C ASP A 550 4.09 -35.68 -71.12
N THR A 551 4.36 -36.26 -70.05
CA THR A 551 5.32 -37.32 -69.66
C THR A 551 6.70 -36.87 -69.13
N THR A 552 6.98 -37.40 -67.95
CA THR A 552 8.29 -37.90 -67.43
C THR A 552 9.40 -36.89 -67.12
N THR A 553 10.22 -36.99 -66.11
CA THR A 553 10.79 -38.07 -65.29
C THR A 553 11.69 -37.45 -64.23
N SER A 554 11.68 -38.03 -63.03
CA SER A 554 12.73 -38.22 -61.97
C SER A 554 14.10 -37.55 -62.14
N SER A 555 14.63 -37.05 -61.04
CA SER A 555 15.77 -37.74 -60.37
C SER A 555 16.18 -37.06 -59.06
N THR A 556 16.33 -37.87 -58.11
CA THR A 556 16.99 -37.79 -56.78
C THR A 556 18.43 -37.31 -56.86
N THR A 557 18.89 -36.47 -55.98
CA THR A 557 20.27 -36.58 -55.45
C THR A 557 20.36 -35.97 -54.06
N THR A 558 20.61 -36.83 -53.11
CA THR A 558 21.05 -36.62 -51.73
C THR A 558 22.47 -36.10 -51.74
N THR A 559 22.80 -35.08 -51.01
CA THR A 559 24.17 -34.86 -50.55
C THR A 559 24.20 -34.30 -49.14
N THR A 560 24.61 -35.12 -48.23
CA THR A 560 25.01 -34.86 -46.84
C THR A 560 26.36 -34.15 -46.83
N GLN A 561 26.51 -33.05 -46.14
CA GLN A 561 27.84 -32.66 -45.64
C GLN A 561 27.75 -32.03 -44.25
N THR A 562 28.43 -32.73 -43.36
CA THR A 562 28.84 -32.41 -42.01
C THR A 562 30.01 -31.41 -42.03
N SER A 563 30.00 -30.40 -41.19
CA SER A 563 31.20 -29.69 -40.74
C SER A 563 30.96 -29.00 -39.41
N GLN A 564 31.42 -29.48 -38.43
CA GLN A 564 32.37 -29.22 -37.34
C GLN A 564 32.42 -27.77 -36.83
N THR A 565 32.18 -27.74 -35.55
CA THR A 565 32.40 -26.74 -34.51
C THR A 565 33.86 -26.29 -34.44
N THR A 566 34.08 -25.00 -34.29
CA THR A 566 35.30 -24.48 -33.65
C THR A 566 34.91 -23.36 -32.66
N GLN A 567 35.10 -23.65 -31.39
CA GLN A 567 35.10 -22.66 -30.31
C GLN A 567 36.41 -21.88 -30.34
N THR A 568 36.34 -20.58 -30.21
CA THR A 568 37.49 -19.75 -29.81
C THR A 568 37.06 -18.84 -28.66
N THR A 569 37.64 -19.10 -27.52
CA THR A 569 37.66 -18.28 -26.30
C THR A 569 38.64 -17.11 -26.50
N PRO A 570 38.30 -15.88 -26.09
CA PRO A 570 39.32 -14.86 -25.90
C PRO A 570 39.74 -14.78 -24.44
N THR A 571 41.03 -14.91 -24.24
CA THR A 571 41.79 -14.71 -23.03
C THR A 571 41.85 -13.23 -22.67
N THR A 572 41.48 -12.88 -21.44
CA THR A 572 41.66 -11.54 -20.90
C THR A 572 43.03 -11.41 -20.25
N THR A 573 43.88 -10.56 -20.77
CA THR A 573 45.18 -10.18 -20.19
C THR A 573 44.97 -9.01 -19.24
N MET A 574 45.31 -9.20 -17.96
CA MET A 574 45.48 -8.13 -16.97
C MET A 574 46.80 -7.38 -17.22
N VAL A 575 46.74 -6.08 -17.34
CA VAL A 575 47.91 -5.21 -17.20
C VAL A 575 47.80 -4.41 -15.93
N ASN A 576 48.73 -4.68 -15.04
CA ASN A 576 48.96 -3.95 -13.80
C ASN A 576 49.94 -2.79 -14.11
N SER A 577 49.63 -1.56 -13.77
CA SER A 577 50.66 -0.52 -13.68
C SER A 577 50.37 0.37 -12.48
N ASN A 578 51.22 0.21 -11.47
CA ASN A 578 51.50 1.16 -10.40
C ASN A 578 52.10 2.44 -11.01
N ASN A 579 51.69 3.62 -10.53
CA ASN A 579 52.57 4.61 -9.88
C ASN A 579 51.87 5.95 -9.67
N GLY A 580 52.08 6.49 -8.50
CA GLY A 580 52.42 7.91 -8.32
C GLY A 580 51.45 8.79 -7.58
N SER A 581 51.71 8.91 -6.29
CA SER A 581 51.33 9.94 -5.35
C SER A 581 51.16 11.36 -5.95
N THR A 582 50.17 12.11 -5.49
CA THR A 582 50.39 13.43 -4.87
C THR A 582 49.12 13.90 -4.12
N THR A 583 49.38 14.30 -2.90
CA THR A 583 48.55 15.03 -1.94
C THR A 583 48.07 16.36 -2.48
N SER A 584 46.79 16.72 -2.24
CA SER A 584 46.43 18.08 -1.88
C SER A 584 45.12 18.15 -1.11
N SER A 585 45.23 18.57 0.12
CA SER A 585 44.20 19.00 1.04
C SER A 585 43.50 20.25 0.53
N SER A 586 42.18 20.34 0.65
CA SER A 586 41.49 21.61 0.85
C SER A 586 40.25 21.44 1.72
N THR A 587 40.40 21.96 2.91
CA THR A 587 39.41 22.31 3.92
C THR A 587 38.51 23.41 3.38
N TYR A 588 37.20 23.25 3.48
CA TYR A 588 36.27 24.37 3.59
C TYR A 588 35.27 24.12 4.72
N THR A 589 35.41 24.99 5.71
CA THR A 589 34.46 25.33 6.77
C THR A 589 33.36 26.23 6.18
N TYR A 590 32.11 25.91 6.38
CA TYR A 590 31.05 26.73 6.99
C TYR A 590 29.77 25.89 7.03
#